data_6a301f1270bf22a1f7b421a9ea68a882
#
_entry.id   6a301f1270bf22a1f7b421a9ea68a882
#
_cell.length_a   1.000
_cell.length_b   1.000
_cell.length_c   1.000
_cell.angle_alpha   90.00
_cell.angle_beta   90.00
_cell.angle_gamma   90.00
#
_symmetry.space_group_name_H-M   'P 1'
#
loop_
_entity.id
_entity.type
_entity.pdbx_description
1 polymer ?
#
loop_
_entity_poly.entity_id
_entity_poly.type
_entity_poly.pdbx_seq_one_letter_code
_entity_poly.pdbx_strand_id
1 'polypeptide(L)'
;MKTIQLHKTTLILIAILLFYTFMGILLPIMHDDLQWFSNYNTDILKVGFASLNGRYIGNIFEIIAVHVSWLRWLSYGLISMGIIWMIMHITRCKAWTSYYLLAFSLMLILPSAIYADTYGWFAGFYNYA
;
A
#
# COMPACT_ATOMS: atom_id res chain seq x y z
N MET A 1 5.04 -32.31 6.35
CA MET A 1 5.00 -31.51 5.12
C MET A 1 4.19 -30.21 5.25
N LYS A 2 2.96 -30.19 5.78
CA LYS A 2 2.14 -28.95 5.92
C LYS A 2 2.84 -27.84 6.76
N THR A 3 3.48 -28.19 7.86
CA THR A 3 4.15 -27.23 8.75
C THR A 3 5.32 -26.51 8.09
N ILE A 4 6.13 -27.22 7.32
CA ILE A 4 7.28 -26.65 6.58
C ILE A 4 6.80 -25.68 5.49
N GLN A 5 5.72 -26.04 4.80
CA GLN A 5 5.10 -25.18 3.79
C GLN A 5 4.56 -23.88 4.39
N LEU A 6 3.90 -23.96 5.55
CA LEU A 6 3.38 -22.78 6.27
C LEU A 6 4.51 -21.83 6.66
N HIS A 7 5.63 -22.34 7.19
CA HIS A 7 6.80 -21.52 7.52
C HIS A 7 7.38 -20.81 6.29
N LYS A 8 7.50 -21.48 5.15
CA LYS A 8 8.01 -20.86 3.93
C LYS A 8 7.10 -19.76 3.42
N THR A 9 5.78 -19.94 3.43
CA THR A 9 4.82 -18.92 3.03
C THR A 9 4.89 -17.69 3.93
N THR A 10 4.97 -17.91 5.25
CA THR A 10 5.12 -16.81 6.22
C THR A 10 6.40 -16.01 5.98
N LEU A 11 7.53 -16.67 5.74
CA LEU A 11 8.79 -16.00 5.43
C LEU A 11 8.71 -15.15 4.16
N ILE A 12 8.02 -15.63 3.11
CA ILE A 12 7.83 -14.84 1.89
C ILE A 12 6.93 -13.63 2.14
N LEU A 13 5.84 -13.77 2.87
CA LEU A 13 4.98 -12.64 3.21
C LEU A 13 5.75 -11.59 4.03
N ILE A 14 6.58 -12.01 4.98
CA ILE A 14 7.45 -11.08 5.72
C ILE A 14 8.44 -10.40 4.78
N ALA A 15 9.04 -11.13 3.84
CA ALA A 15 9.97 -10.53 2.87
C ALA A 15 9.28 -9.50 1.96
N ILE A 16 8.06 -9.78 1.50
CA ILE A 16 7.23 -8.86 0.72
C ILE A 16 6.87 -7.62 1.55
N LEU A 17 6.46 -7.81 2.81
CA LEU A 17 6.20 -6.71 3.74
C LEU A 17 7.42 -5.80 3.88
N LEU A 18 8.59 -6.38 4.16
CA LEU A 18 9.82 -5.62 4.33
C LEU A 18 10.23 -4.90 3.05
N PHE A 19 10.08 -5.54 1.89
CA PHE A 19 10.37 -4.94 0.60
C PHE A 19 9.53 -3.69 0.36
N TYR A 20 8.21 -3.78 0.48
CA TYR A 20 7.33 -2.63 0.26
C TYR A 20 7.46 -1.57 1.35
N THR A 21 7.71 -1.95 2.61
CA THR A 21 8.02 -0.99 3.67
C THR A 21 9.30 -0.22 3.33
N PHE A 22 10.33 -0.90 2.84
CA PHE A 22 11.57 -0.27 2.39
C PHE A 22 11.34 0.65 1.18
N MET A 23 10.54 0.22 0.20
CA MET A 23 10.13 1.09 -0.91
C MET A 23 9.40 2.33 -0.40
N GLY A 24 8.49 2.18 0.57
CA GLY A 24 7.80 3.31 1.21
C GLY A 24 8.75 4.30 1.91
N ILE A 25 9.88 3.84 2.45
CA ILE A 25 10.92 4.73 3.02
C ILE A 25 11.60 5.56 1.93
N LEU A 26 11.83 4.96 0.76
CA LEU A 26 12.49 5.63 -0.37
C LEU A 26 11.59 6.61 -1.12
N LEU A 27 10.26 6.47 -1.00
CA LEU A 27 9.33 7.37 -1.66
C LEU A 27 9.27 8.72 -0.94
N PRO A 28 9.57 9.83 -1.63
CA PRO A 28 9.40 11.16 -1.07
C PRO A 28 7.92 11.55 -1.00
N ILE A 29 7.62 12.54 -0.16
CA ILE A 29 6.33 13.23 -0.18
C ILE A 29 6.29 14.10 -1.44
N MET A 30 5.28 13.92 -2.29
CA MET A 30 5.15 14.66 -3.54
C MET A 30 3.69 14.83 -3.98
N HIS A 31 3.47 15.66 -5.00
CA HIS A 31 2.14 15.89 -5.57
C HIS A 31 1.10 16.27 -4.50
N ASP A 32 -0.02 15.59 -4.47
CA ASP A 32 -1.11 15.84 -3.53
C ASP A 32 -0.72 15.56 -2.08
N ASP A 33 0.29 14.71 -1.83
CA ASP A 33 0.83 14.49 -0.48
C ASP A 33 1.26 15.82 0.17
N LEU A 34 1.81 16.76 -0.63
CA LEU A 34 2.23 18.08 -0.14
C LEU A 34 1.03 18.95 0.27
N GLN A 35 -0.10 18.80 -0.43
CA GLN A 35 -1.34 19.48 -0.05
C GLN A 35 -1.85 18.94 1.28
N TRP A 36 -1.88 17.62 1.44
CA TRP A 36 -2.27 16.97 2.68
C TRP A 36 -1.32 17.25 3.85
N PHE A 37 -0.05 17.51 3.57
CA PHE A 37 0.93 17.91 4.57
C PHE A 37 0.74 19.37 5.03
N SER A 38 0.16 20.22 4.21
CA SER A 38 -0.12 21.62 4.50
C SER A 38 -1.36 21.82 5.40
N ASN A 39 -1.73 23.08 5.67
CA ASN A 39 -2.93 23.42 6.43
C ASN A 39 -4.25 23.04 5.73
N TYR A 40 -4.21 22.68 4.45
CA TYR A 40 -5.36 22.23 3.67
C TYR A 40 -6.10 21.06 4.35
N ASN A 41 -5.38 20.14 4.97
CA ASN A 41 -5.95 19.00 5.69
C ASN A 41 -6.84 19.43 6.87
N THR A 42 -6.42 20.47 7.62
CA THR A 42 -7.18 20.97 8.78
C THR A 42 -8.46 21.69 8.35
N ASP A 43 -8.43 22.37 7.22
CA ASP A 43 -9.60 23.05 6.67
C ASP A 43 -10.62 22.05 6.13
N ILE A 44 -10.18 20.98 5.50
CA ILE A 44 -11.04 19.88 5.05
C ILE A 44 -11.71 19.17 6.23
N LEU A 45 -10.99 18.91 7.31
CA LEU A 45 -11.57 18.31 8.52
C LEU A 45 -12.65 19.21 9.14
N LYS A 46 -12.48 20.52 9.10
CA LYS A 46 -13.49 21.50 9.59
C LYS A 46 -14.79 21.46 8.79
N VAL A 47 -14.72 21.23 7.48
CA VAL A 47 -15.90 21.14 6.60
C VAL A 47 -16.44 19.72 6.47
N GLY A 48 -15.90 18.76 7.22
CA GLY A 48 -16.39 17.37 7.25
C GLY A 48 -16.27 16.64 5.92
N PHE A 49 -15.24 16.92 5.13
CA PHE A 49 -15.02 16.37 3.78
C PHE A 49 -16.15 16.68 2.77
N ALA A 50 -17.04 17.64 3.05
CA ALA A 50 -18.23 17.90 2.23
C ALA A 50 -17.91 18.30 0.78
N SER A 51 -16.70 18.81 0.49
CA SER A 51 -16.24 19.21 -0.85
C SER A 51 -15.44 18.13 -1.57
N LEU A 52 -15.24 16.94 -0.96
CA LEU A 52 -14.35 15.93 -1.49
C LEU A 52 -15.10 14.84 -2.28
N ASN A 53 -14.32 14.13 -3.06
CA ASN A 53 -14.71 13.14 -4.05
C ASN A 53 -15.27 11.82 -3.51
N GLY A 54 -15.71 11.75 -2.26
CA GLY A 54 -16.27 10.54 -1.63
C GLY A 54 -15.23 9.53 -1.13
N ARG A 55 -13.92 9.82 -1.21
CA ARG A 55 -12.84 8.93 -0.78
C ARG A 55 -12.48 9.12 0.70
N TYR A 56 -13.47 9.10 1.58
CA TYR A 56 -13.30 9.47 2.99
C TYR A 56 -12.23 8.65 3.71
N ILE A 57 -12.19 7.34 3.50
CA ILE A 57 -11.24 6.44 4.16
C ILE A 57 -9.81 6.73 3.67
N GLY A 58 -9.61 6.83 2.35
CA GLY A 58 -8.32 7.17 1.76
C GLY A 58 -7.79 8.51 2.30
N ASN A 59 -8.64 9.55 2.28
CA ASN A 59 -8.27 10.88 2.76
C ASN A 59 -7.87 10.90 4.25
N ILE A 60 -8.54 10.12 5.11
CA ILE A 60 -8.15 9.98 6.52
C ILE A 60 -6.76 9.33 6.64
N PHE A 61 -6.52 8.26 5.86
CA PHE A 61 -5.20 7.63 5.84
C PHE A 61 -4.11 8.58 5.34
N GLU A 62 -4.39 9.38 4.31
CA GLU A 62 -3.46 10.39 3.80
C GLU A 62 -3.09 11.41 4.86
N ILE A 63 -4.09 12.01 5.52
CA ILE A 63 -3.85 12.99 6.58
C ILE A 63 -2.94 12.42 7.69
N ILE A 64 -3.20 11.20 8.11
CA ILE A 64 -2.40 10.57 9.16
C ILE A 64 -1.00 10.20 8.63
N ALA A 65 -0.93 9.59 7.45
CA ALA A 65 0.30 9.05 6.89
C ALA A 65 1.32 10.12 6.52
N VAL A 66 0.88 11.29 6.00
CA VAL A 66 1.82 12.37 5.66
C VAL A 66 2.50 12.97 6.90
N HIS A 67 1.84 12.94 8.06
CA HIS A 67 2.40 13.48 9.31
C HIS A 67 3.16 12.42 10.14
N VAL A 68 2.90 11.13 9.93
CA VAL A 68 3.47 10.04 10.73
C VAL A 68 4.25 9.10 9.82
N SER A 69 5.53 9.40 9.59
CA SER A 69 6.38 8.71 8.62
C SER A 69 6.44 7.19 8.81
N TRP A 70 6.63 6.70 10.05
CA TRP A 70 6.70 5.26 10.30
C TRP A 70 5.39 4.54 9.97
N LEU A 71 4.23 5.19 10.22
CA LEU A 71 2.92 4.63 9.88
C LEU A 71 2.73 4.58 8.37
N ARG A 72 3.16 5.63 7.66
CA ARG A 72 3.17 5.70 6.20
C ARG A 72 3.94 4.54 5.59
N TRP A 73 5.17 4.31 6.04
CA TRP A 73 6.02 3.24 5.53
C TRP A 73 5.45 1.86 5.83
N LEU A 74 5.00 1.64 7.06
CA LEU A 74 4.44 0.37 7.48
C LEU A 74 3.12 0.07 6.77
N SER A 75 2.22 1.04 6.62
CA SER A 75 0.95 0.86 5.92
C SER A 75 1.16 0.55 4.44
N TYR A 76 2.15 1.18 3.80
CA TYR A 76 2.53 0.87 2.42
C TYR A 76 2.93 -0.61 2.27
N GLY A 77 3.73 -1.12 3.19
CA GLY A 77 4.09 -2.54 3.24
C GLY A 77 2.91 -3.46 3.53
N LEU A 78 2.10 -3.13 4.54
CA LEU A 78 0.98 -3.96 4.97
C LEU A 78 -0.13 -4.06 3.91
N ILE A 79 -0.48 -2.95 3.27
CA ILE A 79 -1.50 -2.93 2.21
C ILE A 79 -1.00 -3.74 1.00
N SER A 80 0.23 -3.51 0.55
CA SER A 80 0.81 -4.25 -0.58
C SER A 80 0.91 -5.76 -0.32
N MET A 81 1.36 -6.15 0.87
CA MET A 81 1.34 -7.55 1.30
C MET A 81 -0.08 -8.11 1.36
N GLY A 82 -1.02 -7.31 1.89
CA GLY A 82 -2.44 -7.68 1.99
C GLY A 82 -3.09 -7.91 0.63
N ILE A 83 -2.78 -7.09 -0.37
CA ILE A 83 -3.25 -7.27 -1.76
C ILE A 83 -2.77 -8.61 -2.30
N ILE A 84 -1.49 -8.92 -2.17
CA ILE A 84 -0.93 -10.21 -2.63
C ILE A 84 -1.58 -11.38 -1.88
N TRP A 85 -1.75 -11.25 -0.57
CA TRP A 85 -2.43 -12.27 0.24
C TRP A 85 -3.90 -12.46 -0.20
N MET A 86 -4.64 -11.37 -0.47
CA MET A 86 -6.01 -11.43 -0.95
C MET A 86 -6.12 -12.05 -2.34
N ILE A 87 -5.23 -11.72 -3.26
CA ILE A 87 -5.16 -12.34 -4.60
C ILE A 87 -5.07 -13.87 -4.44
N MET A 88 -4.18 -14.35 -3.58
CA MET A 88 -4.00 -15.78 -3.34
C MET A 88 -5.23 -16.43 -2.69
N HIS A 89 -5.92 -15.69 -1.82
CA HIS A 89 -7.12 -16.19 -1.15
C HIS A 89 -8.31 -16.27 -2.09
N ILE A 90 -8.56 -15.22 -2.89
CA ILE A 90 -9.67 -15.15 -3.86
C ILE A 90 -9.49 -16.18 -4.98
N THR A 91 -8.28 -16.34 -5.49
CA THR A 91 -7.99 -17.31 -6.57
C THR A 91 -8.02 -18.75 -6.08
N ARG A 92 -8.20 -18.99 -4.78
CA ARG A 92 -8.17 -20.31 -4.14
C ARG A 92 -6.92 -21.13 -4.53
N CYS A 93 -5.84 -20.47 -4.91
CA CYS A 93 -4.60 -21.13 -5.19
C CYS A 93 -4.09 -21.85 -3.95
N LYS A 94 -3.55 -23.06 -4.14
CA LYS A 94 -2.84 -23.74 -3.06
C LYS A 94 -1.75 -22.81 -2.57
N ALA A 95 -1.59 -22.68 -1.23
CA ALA A 95 -0.60 -21.80 -0.60
C ALA A 95 0.85 -22.26 -0.85
N TRP A 96 1.21 -22.38 -2.11
CA TRP A 96 2.56 -22.72 -2.54
C TRP A 96 3.37 -21.41 -2.64
N THR A 97 4.53 -21.45 -2.09
CA THR A 97 5.52 -20.36 -2.08
C THR A 97 5.70 -19.72 -3.47
N SER A 98 5.76 -20.52 -4.52
CA SER A 98 5.93 -20.06 -5.90
C SER A 98 4.78 -19.16 -6.40
N TYR A 99 3.55 -19.37 -5.95
CA TYR A 99 2.43 -18.52 -6.37
C TYR A 99 2.46 -17.14 -5.71
N TYR A 100 2.91 -17.05 -4.46
CA TYR A 100 3.14 -15.76 -3.81
C TYR A 100 4.25 -14.97 -4.50
N LEU A 101 5.33 -15.64 -4.91
CA LEU A 101 6.40 -15.01 -5.68
C LEU A 101 5.92 -14.58 -7.07
N LEU A 102 5.08 -15.39 -7.72
CA LEU A 102 4.48 -15.02 -9.00
C LEU A 102 3.58 -13.78 -8.86
N ALA A 103 2.69 -13.76 -7.89
CA ALA A 103 1.82 -12.60 -7.64
C ALA A 103 2.63 -11.33 -7.34
N PHE A 104 3.67 -11.45 -6.51
CA PHE A 104 4.62 -10.37 -6.24
C PHE A 104 5.30 -9.88 -7.52
N SER A 105 5.83 -10.79 -8.34
CA SER A 105 6.48 -10.45 -9.60
C SER A 105 5.53 -9.73 -10.57
N LEU A 106 4.27 -10.19 -10.66
CA LEU A 106 3.24 -9.55 -11.49
C LEU A 106 2.97 -8.11 -11.05
N MET A 107 2.97 -7.83 -9.75
CA MET A 107 2.85 -6.45 -9.26
C MET A 107 4.06 -5.58 -9.62
N LEU A 108 5.27 -6.15 -9.65
CA LEU A 108 6.48 -5.40 -10.01
C LEU A 108 6.57 -5.07 -11.51
N ILE A 109 5.92 -5.85 -12.37
CA ILE A 109 5.94 -5.64 -13.83
C ILE A 109 4.73 -4.85 -14.34
N LEU A 110 3.96 -4.21 -13.46
CA LEU A 110 2.90 -3.29 -13.88
C LEU A 110 3.49 -2.22 -14.83
N PRO A 111 2.75 -1.80 -15.86
CA PRO A 111 3.17 -0.70 -16.72
C PRO A 111 3.59 0.51 -15.89
N SER A 112 4.70 1.14 -16.28
CA SER A 112 5.30 2.25 -15.50
C SER A 112 4.33 3.40 -15.23
N ALA A 113 3.43 3.70 -16.17
CA ALA A 113 2.39 4.72 -15.98
C ALA A 113 1.42 4.32 -14.86
N ILE A 114 0.90 3.09 -14.88
CA ILE A 114 0.00 2.60 -13.81
C ILE A 114 0.72 2.58 -12.47
N TYR A 115 1.96 2.08 -12.45
CA TYR A 115 2.75 2.03 -11.24
C TYR A 115 3.01 3.44 -10.68
N ALA A 116 3.35 4.41 -11.52
CA ALA A 116 3.57 5.79 -11.12
C ALA A 116 2.31 6.42 -10.51
N ASP A 117 1.14 6.18 -11.11
CA ASP A 117 -0.12 6.77 -10.66
C ASP A 117 -0.68 6.11 -9.38
N THR A 118 -0.31 4.86 -9.09
CA THR A 118 -0.82 4.10 -7.94
C THR A 118 0.22 3.96 -6.84
N TYR A 119 1.41 3.45 -7.15
CA TYR A 119 2.47 3.14 -6.20
C TYR A 119 3.55 4.22 -6.10
N GLY A 120 3.58 5.19 -7.02
CA GLY A 120 4.63 6.20 -7.10
C GLY A 120 4.52 7.33 -6.07
N TRP A 121 3.38 7.47 -5.39
CA TRP A 121 3.10 8.51 -4.38
C TRP A 121 2.01 8.05 -3.41
N PHE A 122 2.01 8.59 -2.18
CA PHE A 122 1.17 8.01 -1.10
C PHE A 122 -0.32 8.29 -1.28
N ALA A 123 -0.73 9.49 -1.71
CA ALA A 123 -2.13 9.77 -1.98
C ALA A 123 -2.69 8.89 -3.10
N GLY A 124 -1.93 8.65 -4.16
CA GLY A 124 -2.28 7.68 -5.21
C GLY A 124 -2.41 6.27 -4.64
N PHE A 125 -1.46 5.85 -3.84
CA PHE A 125 -1.48 4.53 -3.22
C PHE A 125 -2.71 4.30 -2.34
N TYR A 126 -3.05 5.23 -1.44
CA TYR A 126 -4.21 5.06 -0.56
C TYR A 126 -5.56 5.15 -1.26
N ASN A 127 -5.61 5.72 -2.46
CA ASN A 127 -6.85 5.87 -3.22
C ASN A 127 -7.05 4.82 -4.30
N TYR A 128 -5.97 4.19 -4.82
CA TYR A 128 -6.04 3.36 -6.02
C TYR A 128 -5.39 1.97 -5.89
N ALA A 129 -4.60 1.69 -4.85
CA ALA A 129 -3.96 0.39 -4.63
C ALA A 129 -4.85 -0.68 -3.94
#